data_b35e5d9787e1394b9cbb87bd3e557bcf
#
_entry.id   b35e5d9787e1394b9cbb87bd3e557bcf
#
_cell.length_a   1.000
_cell.length_b   1.000
_cell.length_c   1.000
_cell.angle_alpha   90.00
_cell.angle_beta   90.00
_cell.angle_gamma   90.00
#
_symmetry.space_group_name_H-M   'P 1'
#
loop_
_entity.id
_entity.type
_entity.pdbx_description
1 polymer ?
#
loop_
_entity_poly.entity_id
_entity_poly.type
_entity_poly.pdbx_seq_one_letter_code
_entity_poly.pdbx_strand_id
1 'polypeptide(L)'
;WRVLDGSIGDVFLAILDGMDLVGLSWFDAGVRSFYTREKVTGLDDLQGLTIRVQESDMMSDMITALGAKPAQVVYSKVYAALHNAEIDGAENNWPSYEVMGHYEVAPFFLKDEHTRVPEVQLASPAVMEKLAALDESFPEVIRACARESAQTERELWARREANAEQNMRKRGICVTELDEAEKARFRAAVQPMYDGFSAQQELIDRIQKS
;
A
#
# COMPACT_ATOMS: atom_id res chain seq x y z
N TRP A 1 4.04 9.03 -8.88
CA TRP A 1 2.87 9.14 -9.76
C TRP A 1 3.21 9.10 -11.25
N ARG A 2 4.43 9.47 -11.66
CA ARG A 2 4.84 9.43 -13.08
C ARG A 2 4.55 8.10 -13.80
N VAL A 3 4.64 6.99 -13.08
CA VAL A 3 4.32 5.64 -13.61
C VAL A 3 2.83 5.49 -13.88
N LEU A 4 2.00 5.81 -12.87
CA LEU A 4 0.56 5.57 -12.90
C LEU A 4 -0.22 6.62 -13.71
N ASP A 5 0.29 7.84 -13.82
CA ASP A 5 -0.30 8.89 -14.66
C ASP A 5 0.21 8.83 -16.12
N GLY A 6 1.11 7.90 -16.42
CA GLY A 6 1.67 7.67 -17.74
C GLY A 6 1.15 6.40 -18.41
N SER A 7 1.76 6.06 -19.55
CA SER A 7 1.38 4.93 -20.38
C SER A 7 1.38 3.57 -19.68
N ILE A 8 2.14 3.42 -18.60
CA ILE A 8 2.15 2.19 -17.78
C ILE A 8 0.84 2.09 -17.00
N GLY A 9 0.41 3.18 -16.36
CA GLY A 9 -0.87 3.22 -15.65
C GLY A 9 -2.06 3.01 -16.58
N ASP A 10 -2.01 3.56 -17.80
CA ASP A 10 -3.04 3.34 -18.82
C ASP A 10 -3.16 1.86 -19.20
N VAL A 11 -2.03 1.15 -19.34
CA VAL A 11 -2.03 -0.30 -19.59
C VAL A 11 -2.70 -1.07 -18.46
N PHE A 12 -2.42 -0.72 -17.19
CA PHE A 12 -3.06 -1.36 -16.06
C PHE A 12 -4.56 -1.06 -15.98
N LEU A 13 -5.00 0.16 -16.29
CA LEU A 13 -6.43 0.50 -16.34
C LEU A 13 -7.13 -0.31 -17.47
N ALA A 14 -6.49 -0.46 -18.63
CA ALA A 14 -7.05 -1.21 -19.74
C ALA A 14 -7.19 -2.73 -19.49
N ILE A 15 -6.37 -3.32 -18.61
CA ILE A 15 -6.52 -4.73 -18.19
C ILE A 15 -7.88 -4.96 -17.52
N LEU A 16 -8.41 -3.96 -16.84
CA LEU A 16 -9.69 -4.06 -16.12
C LEU A 16 -10.89 -4.22 -17.06
N ASP A 17 -10.78 -3.76 -18.30
CA ASP A 17 -11.84 -3.94 -19.31
C ASP A 17 -12.08 -5.44 -19.58
N GLY A 18 -11.03 -6.27 -19.52
CA GLY A 18 -11.13 -7.73 -19.61
C GLY A 18 -11.78 -8.41 -18.39
N MET A 19 -11.98 -7.66 -17.30
CA MET A 19 -12.59 -8.12 -16.05
C MET A 19 -14.01 -7.56 -15.85
N ASP A 20 -14.63 -7.03 -16.89
CA ASP A 20 -15.93 -6.34 -16.84
C ASP A 20 -15.93 -5.13 -15.87
N LEU A 21 -14.83 -4.41 -15.83
CA LEU A 21 -14.62 -3.20 -15.03
C LEU A 21 -14.03 -2.08 -15.89
N VAL A 22 -14.43 -0.85 -15.65
CA VAL A 22 -13.84 0.32 -16.31
C VAL A 22 -12.94 1.05 -15.34
N GLY A 23 -11.61 1.00 -15.57
CA GLY A 23 -10.64 1.78 -14.83
C GLY A 23 -10.72 3.26 -15.18
N LEU A 24 -10.79 4.15 -14.18
CA LEU A 24 -10.94 5.58 -14.40
C LEU A 24 -9.69 6.37 -14.05
N SER A 25 -9.12 6.15 -12.85
CA SER A 25 -7.94 6.84 -12.36
C SER A 25 -7.33 6.14 -11.14
N TRP A 26 -6.20 6.68 -10.64
CA TRP A 26 -5.45 6.14 -9.51
C TRP A 26 -5.47 7.09 -8.32
N PHE A 27 -5.94 6.59 -7.17
CA PHE A 27 -5.89 7.25 -5.87
C PHE A 27 -4.66 6.82 -5.08
N ASP A 28 -4.31 7.60 -4.06
CA ASP A 28 -3.28 7.26 -3.08
C ASP A 28 -3.89 6.53 -1.88
N ALA A 29 -3.21 5.49 -1.40
CA ALA A 29 -3.50 4.89 -0.11
C ALA A 29 -2.26 4.96 0.82
N GLY A 30 -1.30 5.80 0.45
CA GLY A 30 -0.11 6.09 1.21
C GLY A 30 0.96 5.00 1.17
N VAL A 31 1.95 5.18 2.02
CA VAL A 31 3.09 4.29 2.17
C VAL A 31 2.91 3.42 3.39
N ARG A 32 3.17 2.13 3.24
CA ARG A 32 3.03 1.15 4.30
C ARG A 32 4.36 0.90 4.99
N SER A 33 4.31 0.78 6.31
CA SER A 33 5.45 0.54 7.18
C SER A 33 5.07 -0.43 8.29
N PHE A 34 6.05 -1.06 8.92
CA PHE A 34 5.82 -1.97 10.04
C PHE A 34 5.52 -1.22 11.34
N TYR A 35 4.69 -1.83 12.17
CA TYR A 35 4.52 -1.44 13.57
C TYR A 35 4.40 -2.69 14.44
N THR A 36 5.04 -2.66 15.60
CA THR A 36 5.27 -3.86 16.42
C THR A 36 5.01 -3.59 17.90
N ARG A 37 4.76 -4.67 18.65
CA ARG A 37 4.56 -4.65 20.09
C ARG A 37 5.86 -4.38 20.85
N GLU A 38 6.97 -4.91 20.33
CA GLU A 38 8.32 -4.70 20.85
C GLU A 38 9.15 -3.90 19.83
N LYS A 39 10.19 -3.24 20.30
CA LYS A 39 11.00 -2.35 19.46
C LYS A 39 11.74 -3.13 18.36
N VAL A 40 11.57 -2.70 17.13
CA VAL A 40 12.29 -3.16 15.93
C VAL A 40 13.08 -1.97 15.38
N THR A 41 14.36 -2.19 15.05
CA THR A 41 15.26 -1.15 14.56
C THR A 41 15.82 -1.43 13.18
N GLY A 42 15.63 -2.65 12.66
CA GLY A 42 16.11 -3.07 11.35
C GLY A 42 15.69 -4.48 11.00
N LEU A 43 16.24 -5.00 9.90
CA LEU A 43 15.89 -6.28 9.31
C LEU A 43 16.14 -7.47 10.25
N ASP A 44 17.23 -7.43 11.03
CA ASP A 44 17.57 -8.53 11.92
C ASP A 44 16.55 -8.71 13.05
N ASP A 45 15.92 -7.62 13.50
CA ASP A 45 14.91 -7.66 14.56
C ASP A 45 13.55 -8.23 14.07
N LEU A 46 13.32 -8.30 12.76
CA LEU A 46 12.11 -8.92 12.18
C LEU A 46 12.17 -10.45 12.21
N GLN A 47 13.35 -11.04 12.42
CA GLN A 47 13.55 -12.48 12.31
C GLN A 47 12.64 -13.26 13.27
N GLY A 48 11.77 -14.09 12.67
CA GLY A 48 10.87 -14.98 13.40
C GLY A 48 9.63 -14.33 14.02
N LEU A 49 9.48 -12.99 13.94
CA LEU A 49 8.27 -12.29 14.38
C LEU A 49 7.06 -12.72 13.52
N THR A 50 5.92 -12.82 14.13
CA THR A 50 4.64 -13.04 13.45
C THR A 50 4.05 -11.70 13.04
N ILE A 51 4.09 -11.38 11.75
CA ILE A 51 3.62 -10.10 11.20
C ILE A 51 2.31 -10.30 10.42
N ARG A 52 1.31 -9.56 10.80
CA ARG A 52 0.03 -9.55 10.07
C ARG A 52 0.18 -8.88 8.73
N VAL A 53 -0.39 -9.52 7.72
CA VAL A 53 -0.56 -8.96 6.37
C VAL A 53 -2.03 -9.05 5.94
N GLN A 54 -2.34 -8.39 4.83
CA GLN A 54 -3.60 -8.58 4.12
C GLN A 54 -3.68 -10.01 3.54
N GLU A 55 -4.85 -10.43 3.10
CA GLU A 55 -5.03 -11.69 2.37
C GLU A 55 -4.42 -11.58 0.96
N SER A 56 -3.10 -11.66 0.90
CA SER A 56 -2.30 -11.52 -0.32
C SER A 56 -1.06 -12.41 -0.21
N ASP A 57 -0.89 -13.29 -1.18
CA ASP A 57 0.27 -14.17 -1.25
C ASP A 57 1.56 -13.35 -1.44
N MET A 58 1.53 -12.32 -2.28
CA MET A 58 2.68 -11.43 -2.49
C MET A 58 3.12 -10.74 -1.19
N MET A 59 2.17 -10.27 -0.35
CA MET A 59 2.50 -9.70 0.95
C MET A 59 3.05 -10.75 1.90
N SER A 60 2.51 -11.96 1.88
CA SER A 60 3.02 -13.09 2.68
C SER A 60 4.44 -13.49 2.28
N ASP A 61 4.71 -13.54 0.98
CA ASP A 61 6.05 -13.85 0.44
C ASP A 61 7.06 -12.76 0.82
N MET A 62 6.67 -11.49 0.78
CA MET A 62 7.51 -10.37 1.21
C MET A 62 7.91 -10.52 2.69
N ILE A 63 6.94 -10.78 3.58
CA ILE A 63 7.24 -10.99 5.00
C ILE A 63 8.18 -12.18 5.21
N THR A 64 7.97 -13.27 4.47
CA THR A 64 8.83 -14.44 4.52
C THR A 64 10.24 -14.12 4.03
N ALA A 65 10.38 -13.37 2.95
CA ALA A 65 11.67 -12.93 2.41
C ALA A 65 12.43 -12.02 3.39
N LEU A 66 11.72 -11.23 4.19
CA LEU A 66 12.30 -10.42 5.28
C LEU A 66 12.64 -11.24 6.54
N GLY A 67 12.37 -12.55 6.56
CA GLY A 67 12.69 -13.45 7.67
C GLY A 67 11.64 -13.51 8.78
N ALA A 68 10.52 -12.84 8.62
CA ALA A 68 9.38 -12.90 9.53
C ALA A 68 8.37 -13.97 9.10
N LYS A 69 7.36 -14.23 9.94
CA LYS A 69 6.26 -15.18 9.68
C LYS A 69 5.00 -14.40 9.31
N PRO A 70 4.45 -14.59 8.10
CA PRO A 70 3.21 -13.91 7.73
C PRO A 70 2.00 -14.52 8.44
N ALA A 71 1.07 -13.67 8.87
CA ALA A 71 -0.23 -14.05 9.41
C ALA A 71 -1.33 -13.28 8.67
N GLN A 72 -2.13 -13.97 7.87
CA GLN A 72 -3.27 -13.35 7.20
C GLN A 72 -4.42 -13.17 8.20
N VAL A 73 -4.68 -11.92 8.60
CA VAL A 73 -5.75 -11.57 9.55
C VAL A 73 -6.59 -10.46 8.94
N VAL A 74 -7.91 -10.64 8.93
CA VAL A 74 -8.85 -9.63 8.43
C VAL A 74 -8.69 -8.31 9.18
N TYR A 75 -8.80 -7.20 8.46
CA TYR A 75 -8.46 -5.85 8.97
C TYR A 75 -9.12 -5.49 10.31
N SER A 76 -10.41 -5.80 10.47
CA SER A 76 -11.16 -5.49 11.69
C SER A 76 -10.72 -6.27 12.95
N LYS A 77 -9.89 -7.31 12.80
CA LYS A 77 -9.41 -8.14 13.91
C LYS A 77 -7.96 -7.82 14.32
N VAL A 78 -7.26 -6.96 13.60
CA VAL A 78 -5.82 -6.69 13.82
C VAL A 78 -5.56 -6.13 15.22
N TYR A 79 -6.36 -5.16 15.69
CA TYR A 79 -6.23 -4.63 17.05
C TYR A 79 -6.30 -5.72 18.11
N ALA A 80 -7.32 -6.61 18.03
CA ALA A 80 -7.49 -7.69 18.99
C ALA A 80 -6.34 -8.70 18.93
N ALA A 81 -5.87 -9.05 17.73
CA ALA A 81 -4.76 -9.97 17.56
C ALA A 81 -3.44 -9.42 18.14
N LEU A 82 -3.17 -8.12 17.97
CA LEU A 82 -2.04 -7.43 18.62
C LEU A 82 -2.20 -7.39 20.14
N HIS A 83 -3.38 -7.02 20.63
CA HIS A 83 -3.67 -6.93 22.06
C HIS A 83 -3.48 -8.29 22.76
N ASN A 84 -3.95 -9.37 22.13
CA ASN A 84 -3.89 -10.73 22.68
C ASN A 84 -2.52 -11.41 22.47
N ALA A 85 -1.56 -10.74 21.85
CA ALA A 85 -0.26 -11.31 21.49
C ALA A 85 -0.35 -12.53 20.53
N GLU A 86 -1.39 -12.59 19.69
CA GLU A 86 -1.52 -13.59 18.62
C GLU A 86 -0.58 -13.29 17.45
N ILE A 87 -0.23 -12.00 17.28
CA ILE A 87 0.76 -11.47 16.34
C ILE A 87 1.70 -10.50 17.05
N ASP A 88 2.93 -10.38 16.57
CA ASP A 88 3.96 -9.50 17.14
C ASP A 88 3.91 -8.10 16.53
N GLY A 89 3.37 -7.99 15.33
CA GLY A 89 3.24 -6.73 14.60
C GLY A 89 2.33 -6.84 13.40
N ALA A 90 2.21 -5.72 12.71
CA ALA A 90 1.50 -5.62 11.44
C ALA A 90 2.15 -4.52 10.59
N GLU A 91 1.62 -4.30 9.41
CA GLU A 91 2.07 -3.25 8.50
C GLU A 91 0.86 -2.50 7.93
N ASN A 92 0.98 -1.19 7.80
CA ASN A 92 -0.02 -0.32 7.16
C ASN A 92 0.52 1.12 7.02
N ASN A 93 -0.33 2.01 6.46
CA ASN A 93 -0.08 3.44 6.39
C ASN A 93 -0.38 4.16 7.72
N TRP A 94 0.10 5.38 7.89
CA TRP A 94 -0.11 6.20 9.08
C TRP A 94 -1.58 6.44 9.43
N PRO A 95 -2.48 6.81 8.48
CA PRO A 95 -3.89 7.00 8.77
C PRO A 95 -4.58 5.77 9.34
N SER A 96 -4.30 4.57 8.78
CA SER A 96 -4.85 3.31 9.27
C SER A 96 -4.35 2.97 10.68
N TYR A 97 -3.05 3.14 10.93
CA TYR A 97 -2.45 2.93 12.24
C TYR A 97 -3.10 3.82 13.32
N GLU A 98 -3.35 5.10 12.98
CA GLU A 98 -4.02 6.05 13.87
C GLU A 98 -5.48 5.70 14.10
N VAL A 99 -6.28 5.57 13.02
CA VAL A 99 -7.75 5.42 13.11
C VAL A 99 -8.16 4.11 13.77
N MET A 100 -7.40 3.02 13.53
CA MET A 100 -7.67 1.72 14.12
C MET A 100 -7.13 1.57 15.55
N GLY A 101 -6.45 2.59 16.08
CA GLY A 101 -5.90 2.57 17.44
C GLY A 101 -4.75 1.58 17.63
N HIS A 102 -4.13 1.08 16.54
CA HIS A 102 -3.08 0.07 16.63
C HIS A 102 -1.88 0.55 17.45
N TYR A 103 -1.65 1.88 17.52
CA TYR A 103 -0.61 2.50 18.33
C TYR A 103 -0.73 2.21 19.83
N GLU A 104 -1.91 1.90 20.34
CA GLU A 104 -2.13 1.58 21.76
C GLU A 104 -1.52 0.21 22.15
N VAL A 105 -1.47 -0.71 21.20
CA VAL A 105 -1.07 -2.11 21.39
C VAL A 105 0.22 -2.49 20.65
N ALA A 106 0.68 -1.65 19.73
CA ALA A 106 1.92 -1.79 18.98
C ALA A 106 2.59 -0.42 18.82
N PRO A 107 3.24 0.12 19.87
CA PRO A 107 3.71 1.50 19.95
C PRO A 107 5.04 1.77 19.24
N PHE A 108 5.65 0.77 18.61
CA PHE A 108 6.92 0.90 17.89
C PHE A 108 6.66 0.87 16.40
N PHE A 109 6.93 1.98 15.73
CA PHE A 109 6.73 2.14 14.28
C PHE A 109 8.08 2.17 13.58
N LEU A 110 8.34 1.20 12.73
CA LEU A 110 9.52 1.14 11.86
C LEU A 110 9.16 1.79 10.53
N LYS A 111 9.65 3.00 10.28
CA LYS A 111 9.40 3.75 9.05
C LYS A 111 10.33 3.26 7.94
N ASP A 112 10.06 2.07 7.45
CA ASP A 112 10.80 1.42 6.37
C ASP A 112 10.22 1.71 4.98
N GLU A 113 8.94 2.10 4.92
CA GLU A 113 8.25 2.53 3.71
C GLU A 113 8.33 1.48 2.57
N HIS A 114 8.18 0.20 2.93
CA HIS A 114 8.42 -0.94 2.04
C HIS A 114 7.46 -1.06 0.87
N THR A 115 6.24 -0.52 0.98
CA THR A 115 5.22 -0.70 -0.07
C THR A 115 4.34 0.54 -0.18
N ARG A 116 4.05 0.96 -1.41
CA ARG A 116 2.95 1.87 -1.74
C ARG A 116 1.93 1.11 -2.57
N VAL A 117 0.68 1.08 -2.10
CA VAL A 117 -0.43 0.40 -2.79
C VAL A 117 -1.38 1.47 -3.32
N PRO A 118 -1.35 1.76 -4.61
CA PRO A 118 -2.32 2.68 -5.20
C PRO A 118 -3.71 2.04 -5.22
N GLU A 119 -4.73 2.86 -5.08
CA GLU A 119 -6.13 2.46 -5.24
C GLU A 119 -6.63 2.88 -6.62
N VAL A 120 -7.54 2.09 -7.20
CA VAL A 120 -8.10 2.38 -8.51
C VAL A 120 -9.55 2.83 -8.39
N GLN A 121 -9.92 3.93 -9.05
CA GLN A 121 -11.30 4.27 -9.26
C GLN A 121 -11.90 3.43 -10.38
N LEU A 122 -13.04 2.82 -10.10
CA LEU A 122 -13.73 1.92 -11.02
C LEU A 122 -15.13 2.43 -11.34
N ALA A 123 -15.57 2.15 -12.57
CA ALA A 123 -16.96 2.25 -12.97
C ALA A 123 -17.48 0.92 -13.49
N SER A 124 -18.78 0.72 -13.43
CA SER A 124 -19.44 -0.40 -14.11
C SER A 124 -19.59 -0.09 -15.60
N PRO A 125 -19.26 -1.02 -16.53
CA PRO A 125 -19.51 -0.86 -17.94
C PRO A 125 -20.96 -0.50 -18.26
N ALA A 126 -21.93 -1.14 -17.60
CA ALA A 126 -23.35 -0.85 -17.78
C ALA A 126 -23.73 0.60 -17.39
N VAL A 127 -23.04 1.22 -16.43
CA VAL A 127 -23.23 2.63 -16.09
C VAL A 127 -22.65 3.51 -17.20
N MET A 128 -21.46 3.19 -17.70
CA MET A 128 -20.82 3.94 -18.77
C MET A 128 -21.64 3.88 -20.06
N GLU A 129 -22.22 2.73 -20.41
CA GLU A 129 -23.14 2.57 -21.55
C GLU A 129 -24.42 3.41 -21.38
N LYS A 130 -25.05 3.43 -20.21
CA LYS A 130 -26.21 4.27 -19.92
C LYS A 130 -25.88 5.75 -20.03
N LEU A 131 -24.72 6.17 -19.60
CA LEU A 131 -24.27 7.55 -19.75
C LEU A 131 -24.06 7.91 -21.22
N ALA A 132 -23.41 7.04 -21.98
CA ALA A 132 -23.23 7.22 -23.43
C ALA A 132 -24.56 7.29 -24.20
N ALA A 133 -25.57 6.54 -23.76
CA ALA A 133 -26.91 6.58 -24.36
C ALA A 133 -27.67 7.91 -24.06
N LEU A 134 -27.31 8.61 -22.99
CA LEU A 134 -27.84 9.95 -22.71
C LEU A 134 -27.14 11.04 -23.51
N ASP A 135 -25.81 10.96 -23.56
CA ASP A 135 -24.94 11.81 -24.36
C ASP A 135 -23.59 11.08 -24.59
N GLU A 136 -23.16 10.99 -25.82
CA GLU A 136 -21.93 10.29 -26.20
C GLU A 136 -20.64 10.86 -25.59
N SER A 137 -20.68 12.12 -25.13
CA SER A 137 -19.57 12.77 -24.46
C SER A 137 -19.45 12.42 -22.96
N PHE A 138 -20.50 11.93 -22.31
CA PHE A 138 -20.52 11.71 -20.86
C PHE A 138 -19.47 10.72 -20.34
N PRO A 139 -19.18 9.61 -21.02
CA PRO A 139 -18.11 8.72 -20.58
C PRO A 139 -16.74 9.42 -20.47
N GLU A 140 -16.43 10.31 -21.42
CA GLU A 140 -15.15 11.06 -21.35
C GLU A 140 -15.18 12.14 -20.27
N VAL A 141 -16.31 12.80 -20.05
CA VAL A 141 -16.49 13.74 -18.93
C VAL A 141 -16.25 13.04 -17.59
N ILE A 142 -16.80 11.82 -17.40
CA ILE A 142 -16.58 11.04 -16.17
C ILE A 142 -15.09 10.70 -16.02
N ARG A 143 -14.39 10.28 -17.07
CA ARG A 143 -12.95 10.01 -17.03
C ARG A 143 -12.14 11.27 -16.68
N ALA A 144 -12.50 12.42 -17.24
CA ALA A 144 -11.85 13.69 -16.95
C ALA A 144 -12.05 14.08 -15.46
N CYS A 145 -13.28 14.00 -14.96
CA CYS A 145 -13.59 14.27 -13.55
C CYS A 145 -12.88 13.31 -12.61
N ALA A 146 -12.76 12.02 -12.98
CA ALA A 146 -12.04 11.03 -12.19
C ALA A 146 -10.55 11.39 -12.07
N ARG A 147 -9.91 11.80 -13.18
CA ARG A 147 -8.50 12.25 -13.17
C ARG A 147 -8.31 13.50 -12.30
N GLU A 148 -9.22 14.47 -12.38
CA GLU A 148 -9.17 15.68 -11.56
C GLU A 148 -9.38 15.35 -10.07
N SER A 149 -10.35 14.51 -9.76
CA SER A 149 -10.60 14.07 -8.38
C SER A 149 -9.41 13.31 -7.79
N ALA A 150 -8.69 12.51 -8.59
CA ALA A 150 -7.50 11.81 -8.16
C ALA A 150 -6.38 12.77 -7.76
N GLN A 151 -6.17 13.86 -8.49
CA GLN A 151 -5.18 14.88 -8.13
C GLN A 151 -5.51 15.53 -6.77
N THR A 152 -6.77 15.90 -6.59
CA THR A 152 -7.25 16.48 -5.32
C THR A 152 -7.11 15.49 -4.16
N GLU A 153 -7.48 14.23 -4.38
CA GLU A 153 -7.38 13.17 -3.38
C GLU A 153 -5.94 12.97 -2.92
N ARG A 154 -4.99 12.86 -3.83
CA ARG A 154 -3.55 12.68 -3.52
C ARG A 154 -2.98 13.80 -2.67
N GLU A 155 -3.38 15.05 -2.92
CA GLU A 155 -2.98 16.19 -2.08
C GLU A 155 -3.58 16.11 -0.67
N LEU A 156 -4.85 15.74 -0.58
CA LEU A 156 -5.54 15.57 0.71
C LEU A 156 -4.97 14.38 1.48
N TRP A 157 -4.67 13.29 0.79
CA TRP A 157 -4.07 12.10 1.40
C TRP A 157 -2.68 12.38 1.96
N ALA A 158 -1.81 13.05 1.20
CA ALA A 158 -0.49 13.43 1.67
C ALA A 158 -0.56 14.29 2.96
N ARG A 159 -1.52 15.22 3.03
CA ARG A 159 -1.78 16.00 4.26
C ARG A 159 -2.29 15.12 5.39
N ARG A 160 -3.15 14.14 5.08
CA ARG A 160 -3.70 13.19 6.07
C ARG A 160 -2.61 12.31 6.66
N GLU A 161 -1.68 11.80 5.84
CA GLU A 161 -0.53 11.02 6.29
C GLU A 161 0.38 11.84 7.21
N ALA A 162 0.76 13.04 6.78
CA ALA A 162 1.62 13.93 7.57
C ALA A 162 0.99 14.29 8.93
N ASN A 163 -0.33 14.54 8.95
CA ASN A 163 -1.06 14.81 10.19
C ASN A 163 -1.11 13.58 11.10
N ALA A 164 -1.34 12.39 10.55
CA ALA A 164 -1.36 11.15 11.32
C ALA A 164 0.01 10.87 11.96
N GLU A 165 1.09 10.96 11.20
CA GLU A 165 2.45 10.81 11.73
C GLU A 165 2.71 11.82 12.86
N GLN A 166 2.38 13.09 12.66
CA GLN A 166 2.57 14.13 13.68
C GLN A 166 1.77 13.83 14.95
N ASN A 167 0.52 13.39 14.81
CA ASN A 167 -0.34 13.03 15.93
C ASN A 167 0.24 11.86 16.73
N MET A 168 0.72 10.83 16.03
CA MET A 168 1.32 9.65 16.66
C MET A 168 2.61 9.99 17.39
N ARG A 169 3.48 10.80 16.79
CA ARG A 169 4.70 11.31 17.46
C ARG A 169 4.36 12.12 18.72
N LYS A 170 3.32 12.97 18.69
CA LYS A 170 2.84 13.72 19.87
C LYS A 170 2.28 12.80 20.97
N ARG A 171 1.75 11.64 20.63
CA ARG A 171 1.28 10.62 21.57
C ARG A 171 2.41 9.78 22.17
N GLY A 172 3.66 10.01 21.76
CA GLY A 172 4.83 9.31 22.31
C GLY A 172 5.15 7.97 21.63
N ILE A 173 4.61 7.72 20.45
CA ILE A 173 4.97 6.54 19.65
C ILE A 173 6.47 6.59 19.32
N CYS A 174 7.16 5.47 19.50
CA CYS A 174 8.56 5.34 19.14
C CYS A 174 8.69 5.06 17.65
N VAL A 175 9.17 6.04 16.90
CA VAL A 175 9.39 5.92 15.46
C VAL A 175 10.87 5.69 15.19
N THR A 176 11.20 4.57 14.54
CA THR A 176 12.55 4.27 14.04
C THR A 176 12.58 4.58 12.54
N GLU A 177 13.51 5.42 12.13
CA GLU A 177 13.77 5.70 10.72
C GLU A 177 15.00 4.90 10.27
N LEU A 178 14.91 4.25 9.10
CA LEU A 178 16.01 3.49 8.56
C LEU A 178 16.96 4.39 7.77
N ASP A 179 18.26 4.16 7.95
CA ASP A 179 19.26 4.75 7.06
C ASP A 179 19.29 4.04 5.70
N GLU A 180 20.01 4.58 4.75
CA GLU A 180 20.07 4.03 3.38
C GLU A 180 20.76 2.66 3.31
N ALA A 181 21.66 2.36 4.23
CA ALA A 181 22.33 1.07 4.28
C ALA A 181 21.33 -0.02 4.73
N GLU A 182 20.50 0.27 5.73
CA GLU A 182 19.49 -0.66 6.21
C GLU A 182 18.34 -0.81 5.19
N LYS A 183 17.90 0.27 4.55
CA LYS A 183 16.94 0.19 3.43
C LYS A 183 17.48 -0.67 2.27
N ALA A 184 18.79 -0.62 1.99
CA ALA A 184 19.40 -1.46 0.98
C ALA A 184 19.37 -2.95 1.38
N ARG A 185 19.51 -3.28 2.67
CA ARG A 185 19.36 -4.65 3.18
C ARG A 185 17.93 -5.18 2.98
N PHE A 186 16.90 -4.37 3.27
CA PHE A 186 15.49 -4.71 3.00
C PHE A 186 15.27 -4.98 1.52
N ARG A 187 15.74 -4.08 0.63
CA ARG A 187 15.66 -4.28 -0.83
C ARG A 187 16.35 -5.56 -1.29
N ALA A 188 17.52 -5.85 -0.76
CA ALA A 188 18.26 -7.07 -1.10
C ALA A 188 17.54 -8.34 -0.63
N ALA A 189 16.90 -8.31 0.54
CA ALA A 189 16.16 -9.45 1.07
C ALA A 189 14.95 -9.83 0.20
N VAL A 190 14.24 -8.84 -0.35
CA VAL A 190 13.07 -9.07 -1.22
C VAL A 190 13.43 -9.25 -2.70
N GLN A 191 14.67 -9.02 -3.10
CA GLN A 191 15.11 -9.14 -4.51
C GLN A 191 14.73 -10.48 -5.16
N PRO A 192 14.86 -11.65 -4.48
CA PRO A 192 14.50 -12.94 -5.09
C PRO A 192 13.01 -13.07 -5.46
N MET A 193 12.13 -12.26 -4.87
CA MET A 193 10.71 -12.27 -5.24
C MET A 193 10.49 -11.84 -6.70
N TYR A 194 11.33 -10.95 -7.22
CA TYR A 194 11.23 -10.47 -8.59
C TYR A 194 11.54 -11.56 -9.62
N ASP A 195 12.31 -12.58 -9.25
CA ASP A 195 12.61 -13.72 -10.12
C ASP A 195 11.34 -14.51 -10.50
N GLY A 196 10.35 -14.52 -9.61
CA GLY A 196 9.03 -15.11 -9.86
C GLY A 196 8.20 -14.37 -10.92
N PHE A 197 8.58 -13.12 -11.25
CA PHE A 197 7.88 -12.25 -12.21
C PHE A 197 8.66 -12.06 -13.52
N SER A 198 9.42 -13.06 -13.95
CA SER A 198 10.25 -13.00 -15.16
C SER A 198 9.45 -12.65 -16.44
N ALA A 199 8.18 -13.07 -16.52
CA ALA A 199 7.29 -12.72 -17.62
C ALA A 199 6.94 -11.22 -17.67
N GLN A 200 7.05 -10.51 -16.55
CA GLN A 200 6.79 -9.08 -16.40
C GLN A 200 8.07 -8.25 -16.32
N GLN A 201 9.25 -8.83 -16.55
CA GLN A 201 10.54 -8.17 -16.36
C GLN A 201 10.66 -6.85 -17.15
N GLU A 202 10.21 -6.83 -18.40
CA GLU A 202 10.22 -5.60 -19.21
C GLU A 202 9.40 -4.48 -18.56
N LEU A 203 8.24 -4.81 -17.98
CA LEU A 203 7.39 -3.85 -17.28
C LEU A 203 8.05 -3.37 -15.97
N ILE A 204 8.64 -4.29 -15.20
CA ILE A 204 9.39 -3.97 -13.98
C ILE A 204 10.53 -3.01 -14.30
N ASP A 205 11.32 -3.31 -15.34
CA ASP A 205 12.44 -2.46 -15.78
C ASP A 205 11.96 -1.06 -16.20
N ARG A 206 10.82 -0.96 -16.88
CA ARG A 206 10.22 0.33 -17.26
C ARG A 206 9.79 1.13 -16.03
N ILE A 207 9.19 0.47 -15.03
CA ILE A 207 8.79 1.12 -13.76
C ILE A 207 10.02 1.64 -13.03
N GLN A 208 11.08 0.82 -12.91
CA GLN A 208 12.30 1.20 -12.19
C GLN A 208 13.08 2.35 -12.85
N LYS A 209 12.95 2.52 -14.18
CA LYS A 209 13.60 3.60 -14.95
C LYS A 209 12.77 4.90 -15.01
N SER A 210 11.54 4.88 -14.51
CA SER A 210 10.61 6.03 -14.50
C SER A 210 10.81 6.89 -13.26
#